data_833253eea990fb16726246591de0ba3f
#
_entry.id   833253eea990fb16726246591de0ba3f
#
_cell.length_a   1.000
_cell.length_b   1.000
_cell.length_c   1.000
_cell.angle_alpha   90.00
_cell.angle_beta   90.00
_cell.angle_gamma   90.00
#
_symmetry.space_group_name_H-M   'P 1'
#
loop_
_entity.id
_entity.type
_entity.pdbx_description
1 polymer ?
#
loop_
_entity_poly.entity_id
_entity_poly.type
_entity_poly.pdbx_seq_one_letter_code
_entity_poly.pdbx_strand_id
1 'polypeptide(L)'
;MNHMKRNVATMSDKELLALLVGVNANSFHMESISDVLEAPMTLYGIGEKKALKVEAIGELVRRISSMQARKVKVIHGPEDVAHVLMPRVKHEQKEHFMLMCLNTKNHVIAVSDISIGSLSASIVHPREVFKEALARSAAAIIIAHNHPSGDPSPSREDINVTQRLAKAGKVMDIPLLDHIVLGDNRFISLKEKGML
;
A
#
# COMPACT_ATOMS: atom_id res chain seq x y z
N MET A 1 11.23 45.09 -8.49
CA MET A 1 11.76 43.76 -8.14
C MET A 1 10.82 42.72 -8.77
N ASN A 2 11.27 42.09 -9.87
CA ASN A 2 10.49 41.09 -10.59
C ASN A 2 10.57 39.79 -9.79
N HIS A 3 9.53 39.44 -9.04
CA HIS A 3 9.34 38.09 -8.50
C HIS A 3 9.04 37.15 -9.66
N MET A 4 10.08 36.57 -10.23
CA MET A 4 9.95 35.42 -11.14
C MET A 4 9.19 34.32 -10.38
N LYS A 5 7.90 34.12 -10.69
CA LYS A 5 7.13 33.01 -10.15
C LYS A 5 7.83 31.72 -10.59
N ARG A 6 8.58 31.09 -9.68
CA ARG A 6 9.16 29.76 -9.93
C ARG A 6 7.99 28.82 -10.21
N ASN A 7 8.01 28.19 -11.39
CA ASN A 7 7.01 27.21 -11.74
C ASN A 7 7.32 25.91 -11.01
N VAL A 8 6.63 25.65 -9.92
CA VAL A 8 6.83 24.48 -9.05
C VAL A 8 6.67 23.17 -9.83
N ALA A 9 5.84 23.16 -10.89
CA ALA A 9 5.58 21.98 -11.71
C ALA A 9 6.79 21.52 -12.56
N THR A 10 7.80 22.38 -12.73
CA THR A 10 9.01 22.06 -13.51
C THR A 10 10.23 21.78 -12.63
N MET A 11 10.07 21.82 -11.31
CA MET A 11 11.16 21.56 -10.36
C MET A 11 11.35 20.05 -10.19
N SER A 12 12.61 19.63 -10.06
CA SER A 12 12.95 18.26 -9.66
C SER A 12 12.52 17.99 -8.21
N ASP A 13 12.37 16.72 -7.84
CA ASP A 13 12.02 16.31 -6.47
C ASP A 13 12.98 16.91 -5.43
N LYS A 14 14.27 16.93 -5.76
CA LYS A 14 15.33 17.51 -4.93
C LYS A 14 15.14 19.02 -4.71
N GLU A 15 14.78 19.75 -5.77
CA GLU A 15 14.51 21.20 -5.69
C GLU A 15 13.22 21.49 -4.92
N LEU A 16 12.18 20.67 -5.10
CA LEU A 16 10.94 20.76 -4.34
C LEU A 16 11.18 20.55 -2.85
N LEU A 17 11.90 19.49 -2.50
CA LEU A 17 12.24 19.21 -1.11
C LEU A 17 13.10 20.32 -0.49
N ALA A 18 14.10 20.78 -1.22
CA ALA A 18 14.95 21.89 -0.80
C ALA A 18 14.15 23.17 -0.52
N LEU A 19 13.19 23.48 -1.37
CA LEU A 19 12.29 24.62 -1.20
C LEU A 19 11.42 24.48 0.06
N LEU A 20 10.83 23.32 0.29
CA LEU A 20 9.94 23.05 1.42
C LEU A 20 10.69 23.08 2.76
N VAL A 21 11.89 22.54 2.78
CA VAL A 21 12.72 22.45 4.02
C VAL A 21 13.51 23.73 4.28
N GLY A 22 13.66 24.58 3.26
CA GLY A 22 14.43 25.82 3.36
C GLY A 22 15.94 25.57 3.42
N VAL A 23 16.44 24.73 2.50
CA VAL A 23 17.87 24.43 2.30
C VAL A 23 18.25 24.67 0.84
N ASN A 24 19.56 24.65 0.56
CA ASN A 24 20.05 24.66 -0.81
C ASN A 24 19.96 23.23 -1.39
N ALA A 25 19.40 23.08 -2.60
CA ALA A 25 19.33 21.76 -3.25
C ALA A 25 20.67 21.07 -3.43
N ASN A 26 21.76 21.83 -3.53
CA ASN A 26 23.12 21.28 -3.64
C ASN A 26 23.75 20.91 -2.29
N SER A 27 23.10 21.21 -1.15
CA SER A 27 23.65 20.97 0.19
C SER A 27 23.39 19.55 0.71
N PHE A 28 22.61 18.72 0.00
CA PHE A 28 22.35 17.34 0.39
C PHE A 28 22.28 16.43 -0.84
N HIS A 29 22.54 15.15 -0.60
CA HIS A 29 22.40 14.10 -1.60
C HIS A 29 21.14 13.30 -1.33
N MET A 30 20.38 12.96 -2.36
CA MET A 30 19.28 12.02 -2.30
C MET A 30 19.22 11.21 -3.60
N GLU A 31 18.99 9.93 -3.50
CA GLU A 31 18.78 9.04 -4.64
C GLU A 31 17.30 8.99 -5.02
N SER A 32 16.44 8.94 -4.03
CA SER A 32 14.99 8.88 -4.17
C SER A 32 14.29 9.77 -3.15
N ILE A 33 13.14 10.33 -3.51
CA ILE A 33 12.30 11.07 -2.57
C ILE A 33 11.71 10.14 -1.49
N SER A 34 11.48 8.88 -1.83
CA SER A 34 10.97 7.86 -0.90
C SER A 34 11.93 7.65 0.26
N ASP A 35 13.23 7.49 -0.03
CA ASP A 35 14.27 7.27 1.01
C ASP A 35 14.32 8.43 2.00
N VAL A 36 14.12 9.64 1.49
CA VAL A 36 14.14 10.85 2.32
C VAL A 36 12.90 10.94 3.21
N LEU A 37 11.74 10.55 2.71
CA LEU A 37 10.50 10.57 3.48
C LEU A 37 10.49 9.48 4.58
N GLU A 38 11.19 8.37 4.35
CA GLU A 38 11.30 7.26 5.31
C GLU A 38 12.36 7.52 6.40
N ALA A 39 13.49 8.14 6.04
CA ALA A 39 14.60 8.37 6.96
C ALA A 39 15.19 9.78 6.83
N PRO A 40 14.43 10.85 7.11
CA PRO A 40 14.87 12.23 6.88
C PRO A 40 16.09 12.64 7.68
N MET A 41 16.38 11.99 8.81
CA MET A 41 17.57 12.25 9.63
C MET A 41 18.88 11.75 9.00
N THR A 42 18.80 10.89 7.98
CA THR A 42 20.00 10.40 7.25
C THR A 42 20.57 11.43 6.28
N LEU A 43 19.79 12.47 5.96
CA LEU A 43 20.26 13.53 5.06
C LEU A 43 21.28 14.44 5.75
N TYR A 44 22.50 14.44 5.23
CA TYR A 44 23.54 15.34 5.71
C TYR A 44 23.11 16.81 5.60
N GLY A 45 23.25 17.58 6.69
CA GLY A 45 22.88 19.01 6.73
C GLY A 45 21.42 19.30 7.08
N ILE A 46 20.61 18.27 7.39
CA ILE A 46 19.23 18.41 7.88
C ILE A 46 19.22 18.15 9.39
N GLY A 47 19.00 19.20 10.20
CA GLY A 47 18.81 19.05 11.64
C GLY A 47 17.36 18.65 11.98
N GLU A 48 17.15 18.27 13.24
CA GLU A 48 15.90 17.72 13.78
C GLU A 48 14.63 18.50 13.36
N LYS A 49 14.64 19.84 13.46
CA LYS A 49 13.49 20.68 13.05
C LYS A 49 13.15 20.57 11.57
N LYS A 50 14.13 20.34 10.71
CA LYS A 50 13.92 20.18 9.27
C LYS A 50 13.49 18.75 8.95
N ALA A 51 14.02 17.75 9.63
CA ALA A 51 13.60 16.37 9.54
C ALA A 51 12.12 16.22 9.88
N LEU A 52 11.66 16.85 10.96
CA LEU A 52 10.23 16.85 11.34
C LEU A 52 9.32 17.45 10.25
N LYS A 53 9.79 18.47 9.50
CA LYS A 53 9.03 18.99 8.36
C LYS A 53 8.90 17.97 7.23
N VAL A 54 9.96 17.22 6.95
CA VAL A 54 9.96 16.16 5.93
C VAL A 54 9.00 15.05 6.32
N GLU A 55 9.06 14.60 7.57
CA GLU A 55 8.12 13.62 8.14
C GLU A 55 6.66 14.08 8.03
N ALA A 56 6.39 15.34 8.35
CA ALA A 56 5.06 15.92 8.24
C ALA A 56 4.56 15.95 6.77
N ILE A 57 5.45 16.23 5.82
CA ILE A 57 5.13 16.18 4.38
C ILE A 57 4.80 14.75 3.97
N GLY A 58 5.61 13.76 4.35
CA GLY A 58 5.36 12.34 4.08
C GLY A 58 3.99 11.91 4.62
N GLU A 59 3.67 12.29 5.86
CA GLU A 59 2.37 12.01 6.46
C GLU A 59 1.21 12.67 5.71
N LEU A 60 1.36 13.92 5.25
CA LEU A 60 0.34 14.60 4.44
C LEU A 60 0.12 13.91 3.10
N VAL A 61 1.19 13.52 2.41
CA VAL A 61 1.10 12.75 1.15
C VAL A 61 0.38 11.44 1.37
N ARG A 62 0.72 10.69 2.42
CA ARG A 62 0.06 9.45 2.80
C ARG A 62 -1.42 9.64 3.08
N ARG A 63 -1.80 10.69 3.81
CA ARG A 63 -3.21 11.04 4.08
C ARG A 63 -3.97 11.38 2.81
N ILE A 64 -3.41 12.21 1.93
CA ILE A 64 -4.03 12.59 0.66
C ILE A 64 -4.26 11.36 -0.22
N SER A 65 -3.25 10.49 -0.36
CA SER A 65 -3.35 9.23 -1.11
C SER A 65 -4.43 8.31 -0.52
N SER A 66 -4.50 8.20 0.81
CA SER A 66 -5.55 7.44 1.50
C SER A 66 -6.95 8.03 1.29
N MET A 67 -7.08 9.35 1.20
CA MET A 67 -8.36 10.01 0.92
C MET A 67 -8.83 9.76 -0.53
N GLN A 68 -7.92 9.71 -1.48
CA GLN A 68 -8.24 9.37 -2.87
C GLN A 68 -8.68 7.91 -3.00
N ALA A 69 -7.98 6.99 -2.33
CA ALA A 69 -8.35 5.58 -2.27
C ALA A 69 -9.76 5.35 -1.67
N ARG A 70 -10.21 6.20 -0.72
CA ARG A 70 -11.57 6.15 -0.15
C ARG A 70 -12.69 6.48 -1.15
N LYS A 71 -12.39 7.02 -2.34
CA LYS A 71 -13.40 7.30 -3.38
C LYS A 71 -13.90 6.04 -4.08
N VAL A 72 -13.11 4.97 -4.12
CA VAL A 72 -13.55 3.68 -4.67
C VAL A 72 -14.41 3.00 -3.61
N LYS A 73 -15.72 3.04 -3.83
CA LYS A 73 -16.69 2.41 -2.92
C LYS A 73 -17.11 1.02 -3.38
N VAL A 74 -17.07 0.75 -4.68
CA VAL A 74 -17.49 -0.52 -5.30
C VAL A 74 -16.30 -1.11 -6.03
N ILE A 75 -16.06 -2.39 -5.85
CA ILE A 75 -15.00 -3.14 -6.54
C ILE A 75 -15.61 -3.86 -7.74
N HIS A 76 -15.16 -3.53 -8.93
CA HIS A 76 -15.56 -4.17 -10.19
C HIS A 76 -14.47 -5.11 -10.72
N GLY A 77 -13.21 -4.86 -10.39
CA GLY A 77 -12.09 -5.65 -10.87
C GLY A 77 -10.83 -5.50 -10.01
N PRO A 78 -9.75 -6.21 -10.37
CA PRO A 78 -8.48 -6.18 -9.63
C PRO A 78 -7.82 -4.79 -9.66
N GLU A 79 -8.05 -3.99 -10.72
CA GLU A 79 -7.57 -2.61 -10.83
C GLU A 79 -8.09 -1.73 -9.70
N ASP A 80 -9.40 -1.87 -9.35
CA ASP A 80 -10.01 -1.11 -8.27
C ASP A 80 -9.36 -1.46 -6.93
N VAL A 81 -9.07 -2.75 -6.71
CA VAL A 81 -8.38 -3.23 -5.51
C VAL A 81 -6.97 -2.64 -5.43
N ALA A 82 -6.22 -2.73 -6.53
CA ALA A 82 -4.87 -2.17 -6.61
C ALA A 82 -4.90 -0.64 -6.40
N HIS A 83 -5.86 0.07 -6.99
CA HIS A 83 -6.02 1.51 -6.80
C HIS A 83 -6.27 1.89 -5.33
N VAL A 84 -7.04 1.09 -4.60
CA VAL A 84 -7.32 1.31 -3.17
C VAL A 84 -6.12 0.98 -2.28
N LEU A 85 -5.40 -0.11 -2.59
CA LEU A 85 -4.40 -0.68 -1.69
C LEU A 85 -2.96 -0.24 -2.00
N MET A 86 -2.62 -0.01 -3.28
CA MET A 86 -1.27 0.41 -3.68
C MET A 86 -0.77 1.64 -2.91
N PRO A 87 -1.54 2.74 -2.74
CA PRO A 87 -1.07 3.91 -2.00
C PRO A 87 -0.77 3.65 -0.53
N ARG A 88 -1.28 2.55 0.03
CA ARG A 88 -1.06 2.18 1.44
C ARG A 88 0.30 1.51 1.65
N VAL A 89 0.81 0.83 0.62
CA VAL A 89 1.99 -0.05 0.74
C VAL A 89 3.13 0.32 -0.20
N LYS A 90 2.96 1.36 -1.01
CA LYS A 90 3.94 1.78 -2.03
C LYS A 90 5.33 2.06 -1.48
N HIS A 91 5.43 2.52 -0.23
CA HIS A 91 6.68 2.90 0.42
C HIS A 91 7.02 2.00 1.61
N GLU A 92 6.30 0.90 1.77
CA GLU A 92 6.53 -0.02 2.89
C GLU A 92 7.67 -0.98 2.56
N GLN A 93 8.65 -1.05 3.45
CA GLN A 93 9.80 -1.95 3.34
C GLN A 93 9.48 -3.38 3.79
N LYS A 94 8.32 -3.58 4.42
CA LYS A 94 7.83 -4.87 4.89
C LYS A 94 6.66 -5.32 4.05
N GLU A 95 6.48 -6.62 3.99
CA GLU A 95 5.28 -7.21 3.40
C GLU A 95 4.08 -6.95 4.31
N HIS A 96 3.00 -6.42 3.76
CA HIS A 96 1.71 -6.23 4.40
C HIS A 96 0.71 -7.17 3.80
N PHE A 97 0.18 -8.08 4.59
CA PHE A 97 -0.93 -8.93 4.18
C PHE A 97 -2.24 -8.30 4.61
N MET A 98 -3.00 -7.84 3.63
CA MET A 98 -4.21 -7.05 3.82
C MET A 98 -5.46 -7.85 3.49
N LEU A 99 -6.50 -7.60 4.26
CA LEU A 99 -7.86 -8.10 4.04
C LEU A 99 -8.76 -6.94 3.65
N MET A 100 -9.43 -7.05 2.51
CA MET A 100 -10.51 -6.17 2.10
C MET A 100 -11.84 -6.90 2.26
N CYS A 101 -12.70 -6.37 3.11
CA CYS A 101 -14.05 -6.89 3.37
C CYS A 101 -15.06 -6.18 2.47
N LEU A 102 -15.95 -6.94 1.84
CA LEU A 102 -16.98 -6.45 0.93
C LEU A 102 -18.38 -6.83 1.42
N ASN A 103 -19.35 -5.95 1.13
CA ASN A 103 -20.77 -6.32 1.27
C ASN A 103 -21.29 -7.03 0.01
N THR A 104 -22.57 -7.43 0.01
CA THR A 104 -23.23 -8.14 -1.09
C THR A 104 -23.29 -7.36 -2.41
N LYS A 105 -23.00 -6.06 -2.40
CA LYS A 105 -22.92 -5.19 -3.59
C LYS A 105 -21.49 -4.84 -3.96
N ASN A 106 -20.50 -5.61 -3.45
CA ASN A 106 -19.06 -5.37 -3.63
C ASN A 106 -18.57 -4.00 -3.15
N HIS A 107 -19.31 -3.36 -2.24
CA HIS A 107 -18.81 -2.15 -1.59
C HIS A 107 -17.77 -2.52 -0.54
N VAL A 108 -16.66 -1.77 -0.51
CA VAL A 108 -15.64 -1.90 0.52
C VAL A 108 -16.20 -1.42 1.86
N ILE A 109 -16.29 -2.31 2.84
CA ILE A 109 -16.72 -2.00 4.20
C ILE A 109 -15.57 -1.85 5.18
N ALA A 110 -14.46 -2.55 4.93
CA ALA A 110 -13.24 -2.42 5.72
C ALA A 110 -12.01 -2.87 4.93
N VAL A 111 -10.86 -2.33 5.30
CA VAL A 111 -9.54 -2.82 4.93
C VAL A 111 -8.70 -2.90 6.18
N SER A 112 -8.17 -4.08 6.48
CA SER A 112 -7.38 -4.37 7.69
C SER A 112 -6.06 -5.06 7.34
N ASP A 113 -4.97 -4.69 8.00
CA ASP A 113 -3.73 -5.46 7.94
C ASP A 113 -3.87 -6.68 8.87
N ILE A 114 -3.70 -7.87 8.30
CA ILE A 114 -3.73 -9.15 9.03
C ILE A 114 -2.35 -9.51 9.55
N SER A 115 -1.32 -9.18 8.78
CA SER A 115 0.08 -9.43 9.13
C SER A 115 0.99 -8.39 8.50
N ILE A 116 2.07 -8.04 9.22
CA ILE A 116 3.16 -7.16 8.75
C ILE A 116 4.48 -7.87 9.01
N GLY A 117 5.30 -8.02 7.98
CA GLY A 117 6.58 -8.71 8.01
C GLY A 117 6.63 -9.84 7.00
N SER A 118 7.46 -10.86 7.21
CA SER A 118 7.59 -11.97 6.25
C SER A 118 6.30 -12.78 6.17
N LEU A 119 5.84 -13.05 4.96
CA LEU A 119 4.69 -13.91 4.65
C LEU A 119 5.07 -15.39 4.79
N SER A 120 5.42 -15.86 5.99
CA SER A 120 5.46 -17.31 6.17
C SER A 120 4.03 -17.86 6.30
N ALA A 121 3.77 -19.03 5.71
CA ALA A 121 2.46 -19.71 5.77
C ALA A 121 1.98 -19.99 7.20
N SER A 122 2.86 -19.84 8.20
CA SER A 122 2.54 -19.92 9.63
C SER A 122 1.93 -18.62 10.20
N ILE A 123 2.05 -17.49 9.52
CA ILE A 123 1.62 -16.17 10.01
C ILE A 123 0.19 -15.84 9.51
N VAL A 124 -0.14 -16.18 8.26
CA VAL A 124 -1.49 -15.94 7.70
C VAL A 124 -2.35 -17.20 7.93
N HIS A 125 -3.02 -17.24 9.08
CA HIS A 125 -3.92 -18.35 9.40
C HIS A 125 -5.36 -18.00 8.99
N PRO A 126 -6.12 -18.92 8.34
CA PRO A 126 -7.52 -18.70 7.99
C PRO A 126 -8.36 -18.19 9.16
N ARG A 127 -8.12 -18.68 10.37
CA ARG A 127 -8.80 -18.24 11.57
C ARG A 127 -8.72 -16.72 11.79
N GLU A 128 -7.54 -16.10 11.60
CA GLU A 128 -7.38 -14.68 11.84
C GLU A 128 -8.04 -13.84 10.71
N VAL A 129 -7.94 -14.30 9.47
CA VAL A 129 -8.58 -13.66 8.31
C VAL A 129 -10.11 -13.68 8.47
N PHE A 130 -10.69 -14.84 8.75
CA PHE A 130 -12.15 -14.98 8.85
C PHE A 130 -12.71 -14.45 10.17
N LYS A 131 -11.94 -14.41 11.25
CA LYS A 131 -12.30 -13.67 12.47
C LYS A 131 -12.55 -12.19 12.17
N GLU A 132 -11.64 -11.55 11.43
CA GLU A 132 -11.80 -10.15 11.04
C GLU A 132 -12.97 -9.97 10.05
N ALA A 133 -13.09 -10.86 9.05
CA ALA A 133 -14.19 -10.83 8.09
C ALA A 133 -15.58 -10.93 8.77
N LEU A 134 -15.72 -11.84 9.73
CA LEU A 134 -16.94 -12.00 10.53
C LEU A 134 -17.23 -10.77 11.39
N ALA A 135 -16.21 -10.21 12.06
CA ALA A 135 -16.36 -9.01 12.88
C ALA A 135 -16.84 -7.80 12.05
N ARG A 136 -16.55 -7.79 10.75
CA ARG A 136 -17.03 -6.76 9.79
C ARG A 136 -18.33 -7.14 9.09
N SER A 137 -18.91 -8.29 9.37
CA SER A 137 -20.09 -8.81 8.65
C SER A 137 -19.89 -8.83 7.12
N ALA A 138 -18.69 -9.24 6.70
CA ALA A 138 -18.34 -9.32 5.29
C ALA A 138 -19.16 -10.38 4.55
N ALA A 139 -19.70 -10.03 3.40
CA ALA A 139 -20.35 -10.98 2.48
C ALA A 139 -19.34 -11.68 1.56
N ALA A 140 -18.20 -11.04 1.30
CA ALA A 140 -17.09 -11.60 0.55
C ALA A 140 -15.79 -10.90 0.98
N ILE A 141 -14.66 -11.50 0.63
CA ILE A 141 -13.33 -10.94 0.91
C ILE A 141 -12.45 -10.94 -0.33
N ILE A 142 -11.53 -9.97 -0.36
CA ILE A 142 -10.35 -9.97 -1.23
C ILE A 142 -9.15 -9.85 -0.32
N ILE A 143 -8.09 -10.57 -0.63
CA ILE A 143 -6.80 -10.43 0.04
C ILE A 143 -5.79 -9.78 -0.88
N ALA A 144 -4.84 -9.09 -0.32
CA ALA A 144 -3.71 -8.52 -1.07
C ALA A 144 -2.46 -8.48 -0.20
N HIS A 145 -1.31 -8.52 -0.84
CA HIS A 145 -0.04 -8.22 -0.18
C HIS A 145 0.90 -7.49 -1.14
N ASN A 146 1.85 -6.76 -0.60
CA ASN A 146 2.90 -6.12 -1.39
C ASN A 146 4.19 -6.93 -1.33
N HIS A 147 4.94 -6.88 -2.42
CA HIS A 147 6.34 -7.30 -2.47
C HIS A 147 7.24 -6.06 -2.43
N PRO A 148 8.02 -5.85 -1.36
CA PRO A 148 8.99 -4.74 -1.27
C PRO A 148 10.04 -4.74 -2.38
N SER A 149 10.30 -5.90 -3.00
CA SER A 149 11.17 -6.02 -4.19
C SER A 149 10.63 -5.30 -5.42
N GLY A 150 9.34 -4.94 -5.44
CA GLY A 150 8.67 -4.33 -6.58
C GLY A 150 8.18 -5.32 -7.66
N ASP A 151 8.54 -6.60 -7.58
CA ASP A 151 8.04 -7.64 -8.50
C ASP A 151 6.77 -8.29 -7.96
N PRO A 152 5.59 -8.13 -8.63
CA PRO A 152 4.33 -8.70 -8.19
C PRO A 152 4.16 -10.19 -8.53
N SER A 153 5.19 -10.90 -8.98
CA SER A 153 5.12 -12.33 -9.30
C SER A 153 4.82 -13.15 -8.04
N PRO A 154 3.69 -13.91 -8.01
CA PRO A 154 3.32 -14.65 -6.82
C PRO A 154 4.28 -15.82 -6.56
N SER A 155 4.60 -16.03 -5.30
CA SER A 155 5.38 -17.18 -4.82
C SER A 155 4.49 -18.44 -4.71
N ARG A 156 5.11 -19.61 -4.47
CA ARG A 156 4.37 -20.85 -4.16
C ARG A 156 3.60 -20.73 -2.84
N GLU A 157 4.16 -20.03 -1.88
CA GLU A 157 3.54 -19.75 -0.58
C GLU A 157 2.28 -18.93 -0.74
N ASP A 158 2.28 -17.91 -1.60
CA ASP A 158 1.11 -17.08 -1.89
C ASP A 158 -0.03 -17.91 -2.49
N ILE A 159 0.29 -18.78 -3.45
CA ILE A 159 -0.68 -19.70 -4.05
C ILE A 159 -1.24 -20.66 -2.99
N ASN A 160 -0.40 -21.23 -2.13
CA ASN A 160 -0.83 -22.14 -1.08
C ASN A 160 -1.75 -21.45 -0.05
N VAL A 161 -1.40 -20.24 0.39
CA VAL A 161 -2.22 -19.43 1.29
C VAL A 161 -3.57 -19.10 0.63
N THR A 162 -3.55 -18.71 -0.63
CA THR A 162 -4.76 -18.41 -1.40
C THR A 162 -5.71 -19.60 -1.44
N GLN A 163 -5.22 -20.78 -1.79
CA GLN A 163 -6.02 -22.00 -1.85
C GLN A 163 -6.59 -22.40 -0.50
N ARG A 164 -5.80 -22.26 0.58
CA ARG A 164 -6.26 -22.52 1.95
C ARG A 164 -7.39 -21.56 2.35
N LEU A 165 -7.25 -20.27 2.05
CA LEU A 165 -8.27 -19.26 2.35
C LEU A 165 -9.51 -19.44 1.48
N ALA A 166 -9.37 -19.77 0.20
CA ALA A 166 -10.50 -20.06 -0.67
C ALA A 166 -11.34 -21.26 -0.17
N LYS A 167 -10.67 -22.33 0.27
CA LYS A 167 -11.35 -23.50 0.87
C LYS A 167 -12.08 -23.11 2.16
N ALA A 168 -11.43 -22.36 3.04
CA ALA A 168 -12.03 -21.90 4.29
C ALA A 168 -13.22 -20.98 4.02
N GLY A 169 -13.11 -20.06 3.05
CA GLY A 169 -14.17 -19.15 2.66
C GLY A 169 -15.43 -19.86 2.15
N LYS A 170 -15.27 -20.94 1.40
CA LYS A 170 -16.39 -21.78 0.98
C LYS A 170 -17.13 -22.41 2.17
N VAL A 171 -16.42 -22.86 3.18
CA VAL A 171 -17.02 -23.44 4.39
C VAL A 171 -17.75 -22.39 5.23
N MET A 172 -17.19 -21.17 5.27
CA MET A 172 -17.73 -20.05 6.07
C MET A 172 -18.83 -19.26 5.34
N ASP A 173 -19.14 -19.60 4.08
CA ASP A 173 -20.02 -18.83 3.20
C ASP A 173 -19.58 -17.35 3.04
N ILE A 174 -18.28 -17.13 3.10
CA ILE A 174 -17.62 -15.83 2.86
C ILE A 174 -16.56 -16.07 1.77
N PRO A 175 -16.92 -16.02 0.48
CA PRO A 175 -15.99 -16.38 -0.59
C PRO A 175 -14.81 -15.42 -0.68
N LEU A 176 -13.63 -16.00 -0.93
CA LEU A 176 -12.46 -15.24 -1.39
C LEU A 176 -12.63 -14.95 -2.88
N LEU A 177 -12.79 -13.68 -3.24
CA LEU A 177 -13.07 -13.28 -4.63
C LEU A 177 -11.78 -13.14 -5.45
N ASP A 178 -10.67 -12.71 -4.83
CA ASP A 178 -9.39 -12.59 -5.49
C ASP A 178 -8.24 -12.51 -4.47
N HIS A 179 -7.01 -12.68 -4.96
CA HIS A 179 -5.76 -12.37 -4.27
C HIS A 179 -4.89 -11.50 -5.17
N ILE A 180 -4.58 -10.29 -4.72
CA ILE A 180 -3.82 -9.30 -5.48
C ILE A 180 -2.41 -9.19 -4.90
N VAL A 181 -1.40 -9.45 -5.71
CA VAL A 181 0.00 -9.17 -5.35
C VAL A 181 0.38 -7.81 -5.92
N LEU A 182 0.84 -6.91 -5.04
CA LEU A 182 1.19 -5.54 -5.37
C LEU A 182 2.72 -5.41 -5.47
N GLY A 183 3.20 -4.85 -6.57
CA GLY A 183 4.61 -4.50 -6.79
C GLY A 183 4.79 -3.00 -6.98
N ASP A 184 5.86 -2.59 -7.67
CA ASP A 184 6.09 -1.18 -7.98
C ASP A 184 5.17 -0.70 -9.12
N ASN A 185 4.08 -0.02 -8.75
CA ASN A 185 3.03 0.48 -9.65
C ASN A 185 2.45 -0.61 -10.59
N ARG A 186 2.60 -1.88 -10.24
CA ARG A 186 2.10 -3.05 -10.96
C ARG A 186 1.42 -3.99 -9.99
N PHE A 187 0.53 -4.82 -10.48
CA PHE A 187 -0.11 -5.85 -9.67
C PHE A 187 -0.38 -7.11 -10.51
N ILE A 188 -0.63 -8.22 -9.82
CA ILE A 188 -1.10 -9.47 -10.41
C ILE A 188 -2.32 -9.95 -9.61
N SER A 189 -3.39 -10.31 -10.33
CA SER A 189 -4.54 -11.03 -9.81
C SER A 189 -4.32 -12.54 -9.96
N LEU A 190 -4.37 -13.29 -8.86
CA LEU A 190 -4.26 -14.75 -8.90
C LEU A 190 -5.50 -15.39 -9.53
N LYS A 191 -6.67 -14.76 -9.40
CA LYS A 191 -7.89 -15.20 -10.07
C LYS A 191 -7.75 -15.11 -11.59
N GLU A 192 -7.29 -13.99 -12.14
CA GLU A 192 -7.05 -13.82 -13.59
C GLU A 192 -5.98 -14.78 -14.13
N LYS A 193 -5.03 -15.18 -13.29
CA LYS A 193 -4.02 -16.18 -13.62
C LYS A 193 -4.53 -17.62 -13.49
N GLY A 194 -5.78 -17.84 -13.05
CA GLY A 194 -6.34 -19.18 -12.85
C GLY A 194 -5.71 -19.95 -11.68
N MET A 195 -5.19 -19.23 -10.67
CA MET A 195 -4.52 -19.80 -9.49
C MET A 195 -5.41 -19.83 -8.24
N LEU A 196 -6.65 -19.32 -8.35
CA LEU A 196 -7.66 -19.29 -7.29
C LEU A 196 -8.73 -20.35 -7.53
#